data_a496a7bc352d7441836503a7c285212f
#
_entry.id   a496a7bc352d7441836503a7c285212f
#
_cell.length_a   1.000
_cell.length_b   1.000
_cell.length_c   1.000
_cell.angle_alpha   90.00
_cell.angle_beta   90.00
_cell.angle_gamma   90.00
#
_symmetry.space_group_name_H-M   'P 1'
#
loop_
_entity.id
_entity.type
_entity.pdbx_description
1 polymer ?
#
loop_
_entity_poly.entity_id
_entity_poly.type
_entity_poly.pdbx_seq_one_letter_code
_entity_poly.pdbx_strand_id
1 'polypeptide(L)'
;MNRIKQTAVFVEMQRKENGRYRPFSFSYVRLSDSREGNGEAGSIVHYPVAYFSSIHATGDTVNIRIQGDIHPKKFLKCMIVKFNSKKVYA
;
A
#
# COMPACT_ATOMS: atom_id res chain seq x y z
N MET A 1 -16.20 11.58 8.41
CA MET A 1 -14.95 10.88 8.68
C MET A 1 -14.49 10.10 7.48
N ASN A 2 -13.27 10.30 7.09
CA ASN A 2 -12.74 9.65 5.90
C ASN A 2 -12.17 8.27 6.25
N ARG A 3 -12.95 7.24 5.97
CA ARG A 3 -12.53 5.86 6.17
C ARG A 3 -12.83 5.05 4.93
N ILE A 4 -12.05 4.01 4.70
CA ILE A 4 -12.23 3.12 3.57
C ILE A 4 -12.06 1.68 4.05
N LYS A 5 -12.94 0.79 3.58
CA LYS A 5 -12.85 -0.62 3.92
C LYS A 5 -11.66 -1.26 3.22
N GLN A 6 -10.96 -2.17 3.90
CA GLN A 6 -9.77 -2.81 3.34
C GLN A 6 -10.03 -3.43 1.96
N THR A 7 -11.15 -4.10 1.78
CA THR A 7 -11.48 -4.69 0.48
C THR A 7 -11.66 -3.64 -0.61
N ALA A 8 -12.18 -2.46 -0.26
CA ALA A 8 -12.36 -1.37 -1.22
C ALA A 8 -11.04 -0.73 -1.62
N VAL A 9 -10.02 -0.75 -0.74
CA VAL A 9 -8.70 -0.21 -1.03
C VAL A 9 -8.14 -0.84 -2.31
N PHE A 10 -8.21 -2.17 -2.42
CA PHE A 10 -7.62 -2.87 -3.54
C PHE A 10 -8.42 -2.69 -4.83
N VAL A 11 -9.72 -2.46 -4.72
CA VAL A 11 -10.55 -2.09 -5.88
C VAL A 11 -10.13 -0.70 -6.37
N GLU A 12 -9.97 0.24 -5.45
CA GLU A 12 -9.59 1.60 -5.81
C GLU A 12 -8.18 1.69 -6.39
N MET A 13 -7.24 0.90 -5.87
CA MET A 13 -5.88 0.84 -6.41
C MET A 13 -5.85 0.46 -7.88
N GLN A 14 -6.80 -0.36 -8.32
CA GLN A 14 -6.85 -0.89 -9.68
C GLN A 14 -7.62 0.01 -10.65
N ARG A 15 -8.10 1.16 -10.19
CA ARG A 15 -8.80 2.08 -11.07
C ARG A 15 -7.89 2.65 -12.13
N LYS A 16 -8.40 2.69 -13.35
CA LYS A 16 -7.68 3.23 -14.50
C LYS A 16 -8.34 4.49 -15.00
N GLU A 17 -7.50 5.38 -15.52
CA GLU A 17 -7.94 6.58 -16.20
C GLU A 17 -7.13 6.67 -17.49
N ASN A 18 -7.84 6.75 -18.62
CA ASN A 18 -7.21 6.76 -19.95
C ASN A 18 -6.28 5.56 -20.19
N GLY A 19 -6.68 4.37 -19.72
CA GLY A 19 -5.92 3.15 -19.90
C GLY A 19 -4.74 2.96 -18.97
N ARG A 20 -4.51 3.89 -18.03
CA ARG A 20 -3.40 3.82 -17.09
C ARG A 20 -3.90 3.78 -15.67
N TYR A 21 -3.17 3.10 -14.79
CA TYR A 21 -3.49 3.09 -13.37
C TYR A 21 -3.31 4.49 -12.79
N ARG A 22 -4.29 4.90 -11.99
CA ARG A 22 -4.25 6.19 -11.32
C ARG A 22 -3.26 6.14 -10.16
N PRO A 23 -2.50 7.23 -9.93
CA PRO A 23 -1.65 7.29 -8.75
C PRO A 23 -2.50 7.38 -7.48
N PHE A 24 -1.95 6.85 -6.39
CA PHE A 24 -2.58 6.96 -5.09
C PHE A 24 -1.50 7.14 -4.03
N SER A 25 -1.92 7.60 -2.85
CA SER A 25 -1.06 7.67 -1.69
C SER A 25 -1.48 6.60 -0.69
N PHE A 26 -0.54 6.13 0.11
CA PHE A 26 -0.88 5.20 1.18
C PHE A 26 0.16 5.24 2.28
N SER A 27 -0.25 4.79 3.46
CA SER A 27 0.64 4.64 4.61
C SER A 27 0.69 3.17 5.00
N TYR A 28 1.88 2.71 5.33
CA TYR A 28 2.17 1.30 5.54
C TYR A 28 2.89 1.12 6.88
N VAL A 29 2.47 0.13 7.65
CA VAL A 29 3.16 -0.23 8.89
C VAL A 29 4.33 -1.11 8.52
N ARG A 30 5.53 -0.59 8.79
CA ARG A 30 6.76 -1.32 8.49
C ARG A 30 7.07 -2.26 9.63
N LEU A 31 7.22 -3.54 9.31
CA LEU A 31 7.69 -4.52 10.28
C LEU A 31 9.20 -4.43 10.36
N SER A 32 9.72 -4.21 11.55
CA SER A 32 11.17 -4.14 11.73
C SER A 32 11.77 -5.52 11.59
N ASP A 33 12.92 -5.60 10.93
CA ASP A 33 13.74 -6.81 10.96
C ASP A 33 14.56 -6.76 12.25
N SER A 34 14.27 -7.67 13.15
CA SER A 34 14.95 -7.74 14.45
C SER A 34 16.46 -7.93 14.33
N ARG A 35 16.93 -8.41 13.19
CA ARG A 35 18.36 -8.61 12.95
C ARG A 35 19.13 -7.32 12.79
N GLU A 36 18.49 -6.25 12.42
CA GLU A 36 19.14 -4.96 12.22
C GLU A 36 19.25 -4.15 13.50
N GLY A 37 18.56 -4.56 14.55
CA GLY A 37 18.71 -4.00 15.88
C GLY A 37 18.24 -2.58 16.10
N ASN A 38 17.87 -1.87 15.06
CA ASN A 38 17.41 -0.50 15.16
C ASN A 38 16.09 -0.28 14.41
N GLY A 39 15.41 -1.36 14.10
CA GLY A 39 14.10 -1.26 13.50
C GLY A 39 13.09 -0.83 14.54
N GLU A 40 12.43 0.28 14.29
CA GLU A 40 11.31 0.69 15.11
C GLU A 40 10.09 -0.12 14.68
N ALA A 41 9.79 -1.15 15.44
CA ALA A 41 8.63 -2.00 15.16
C ALA A 41 7.38 -1.14 15.09
N GLY A 42 6.61 -1.30 14.02
CA GLY A 42 5.36 -0.59 13.86
C GLY A 42 5.49 0.84 13.37
N SER A 43 6.68 1.26 12.90
CA SER A 43 6.78 2.60 12.33
C SER A 43 5.97 2.68 11.03
N ILE A 44 5.32 3.83 10.84
CA ILE A 44 4.47 4.07 9.68
C ILE A 44 5.25 4.84 8.64
N VAL A 45 5.28 4.29 7.43
CA VAL A 45 5.92 4.94 6.28
C VAL A 45 4.81 5.42 5.34
N HIS A 46 4.90 6.68 4.93
CA HIS A 46 3.93 7.26 4.01
C HIS A 46 4.52 7.36 2.61
N TYR A 47 3.77 6.85 1.63
CA TYR A 47 4.15 6.92 0.22
C TYR A 47 3.17 7.85 -0.48
N PRO A 48 3.60 9.06 -0.87
CA PRO A 48 2.69 10.06 -1.44
C PRO A 48 2.22 9.73 -2.85
N VAL A 49 3.03 9.03 -3.64
CA VAL A 49 2.65 8.67 -5.02
C VAL A 49 3.08 7.24 -5.30
N ALA A 50 2.11 6.41 -5.63
CA ALA A 50 2.35 5.00 -5.93
C ALA A 50 1.36 4.53 -7.00
N TYR A 51 1.69 3.42 -7.66
CA TYR A 51 0.88 2.85 -8.73
C TYR A 51 0.69 1.36 -8.50
N PHE A 52 -0.51 0.90 -8.79
CA PHE A 52 -0.80 -0.53 -8.72
C PHE A 52 0.05 -1.29 -9.74
N SER A 53 0.57 -2.44 -9.34
CA SER A 53 1.30 -3.32 -10.26
C SER A 53 0.57 -4.64 -10.43
N SER A 54 0.44 -5.42 -9.37
CA SER A 54 -0.30 -6.68 -9.43
C SER A 54 -0.77 -7.07 -8.03
N ILE A 55 -1.73 -7.98 -7.98
CA ILE A 55 -2.29 -8.45 -6.72
C ILE A 55 -2.50 -9.96 -6.81
N HIS A 56 -2.21 -10.65 -5.71
CA HIS A 56 -2.53 -12.06 -5.61
C HIS A 56 -3.93 -12.21 -5.02
N ALA A 57 -4.85 -12.78 -5.79
CA ALA A 57 -6.24 -12.89 -5.39
C ALA A 57 -6.42 -13.67 -4.09
N THR A 58 -5.59 -14.70 -3.90
CA THR A 58 -5.66 -15.57 -2.73
C THR A 58 -4.52 -15.32 -1.73
N GLY A 59 -3.61 -14.41 -2.04
CA GLY A 59 -2.46 -14.13 -1.19
C GLY A 59 -2.66 -12.92 -0.31
N ASP A 60 -1.74 -12.75 0.61
CA ASP A 60 -1.77 -11.66 1.58
C ASP A 60 -1.00 -10.43 1.12
N THR A 61 -0.51 -10.43 -0.11
CA THR A 61 0.38 -9.38 -0.61
C THR A 61 -0.16 -8.72 -1.86
N VAL A 62 0.28 -7.49 -2.06
CA VAL A 62 0.01 -6.70 -3.25
C VAL A 62 1.33 -6.08 -3.70
N ASN A 63 1.56 -6.04 -5.01
CA ASN A 63 2.75 -5.42 -5.58
C ASN A 63 2.41 -4.00 -6.01
N ILE A 64 3.16 -3.04 -5.47
CA ILE A 64 2.93 -1.60 -5.69
C ILE A 64 4.25 -0.99 -6.13
N ARG A 65 4.20 -0.19 -7.20
CA ARG A 65 5.37 0.53 -7.68
C ARG A 65 5.35 1.94 -7.09
N ILE A 66 6.37 2.24 -6.31
CA ILE A 66 6.52 3.57 -5.71
C ILE A 66 7.14 4.50 -6.76
N GLN A 67 6.69 5.74 -6.81
CA GLN A 67 7.23 6.73 -7.73
C GLN A 67 8.73 6.87 -7.51
N GLY A 68 9.50 6.79 -8.60
CA GLY A 68 10.95 6.82 -8.56
C GLY A 68 11.60 5.44 -8.56
N ASP A 69 10.86 4.41 -8.24
CA ASP A 69 11.36 3.04 -8.28
C ASP A 69 11.12 2.41 -9.65
N ILE A 70 12.06 1.59 -10.09
CA ILE A 70 11.95 0.88 -11.36
C ILE A 70 11.09 -0.36 -11.20
N HIS A 71 11.22 -1.04 -10.06
CA HIS A 71 10.54 -2.31 -9.80
C HIS A 71 9.48 -2.15 -8.71
N PRO A 72 8.36 -2.89 -8.82
CA PRO A 72 7.36 -2.88 -7.76
C PRO A 72 7.89 -3.58 -6.51
N LYS A 73 7.36 -3.16 -5.36
CA LYS A 73 7.66 -3.76 -4.07
C LYS A 73 6.44 -4.52 -3.58
N LYS A 74 6.68 -5.57 -2.80
CA LYS A 74 5.63 -6.37 -2.21
C LYS A 74 5.24 -5.80 -0.85
N PHE A 75 3.94 -5.61 -0.65
CA PHE A 75 3.39 -5.12 0.60
C PHE A 75 2.36 -6.09 1.14
N LEU A 76 2.34 -6.27 2.45
CA LEU A 76 1.29 -7.06 3.11
C LEU A 76 0.00 -6.25 3.12
N LYS A 77 -1.09 -6.84 2.64
CA LYS A 77 -2.38 -6.14 2.55
C LYS A 77 -2.85 -5.60 3.91
N CYS A 78 -2.67 -6.39 4.96
CA CYS A 78 -3.16 -6.03 6.29
C CYS A 78 -2.36 -4.90 6.96
N MET A 79 -1.21 -4.55 6.40
CA MET A 79 -0.35 -3.50 6.96
C MET A 79 -0.57 -2.13 6.31
N ILE A 80 -1.46 -2.03 5.35
CA ILE A 80 -1.83 -0.75 4.74
C ILE A 80 -2.89 -0.10 5.64
N VAL A 81 -2.54 1.01 6.27
CA VAL A 81 -3.38 1.64 7.30
C VAL A 81 -4.07 2.92 6.83
N LYS A 82 -3.56 3.54 5.77
CA LYS A 82 -4.20 4.69 5.13
C LYS A 82 -4.13 4.56 3.62
N PHE A 83 -5.15 5.04 2.94
CA PHE A 83 -5.22 5.04 1.49
C PHE A 83 -5.88 6.33 1.03
N ASN A 84 -5.15 7.14 0.23
CA ASN A 84 -5.62 8.46 -0.23
C ASN A 84 -6.15 9.30 0.93
N SER A 85 -5.39 9.34 2.03
CA SER A 85 -5.72 10.08 3.26
C SER A 85 -6.93 9.54 4.02
N LYS A 86 -7.44 8.37 3.63
CA LYS A 86 -8.55 7.72 4.33
C LYS A 86 -8.00 6.62 5.23
N LYS A 87 -8.53 6.53 6.44
CA LYS A 87 -8.15 5.48 7.36
C LYS A 87 -8.74 4.14 6.90
N VAL A 88 -7.89 3.11 6.83
CA VAL A 88 -8.31 1.78 6.39
C VAL A 88 -8.86 0.99 7.58
N TYR A 89 -9.99 0.33 7.39
CA TYR A 89 -10.57 -0.56 8.40
C TYR A 89 -10.94 -1.90 7.76
N ALA A 90 -11.01 -2.91 8.61
CA ALA A 90 -11.31 -4.29 8.17
C ALA A 90 -12.79 -4.51 7.81
#